data_8cb46b9362c334beb79fe6c63835f7bb
#
_entry.id   8cb46b9362c334beb79fe6c63835f7bb
#
_cell.length_a   1.000
_cell.length_b   1.000
_cell.length_c   1.000
_cell.angle_alpha   90.00
_cell.angle_beta   90.00
_cell.angle_gamma   90.00
#
_symmetry.space_group_name_H-M   'P 1'
#
loop_
_entity.id
_entity.type
_entity.pdbx_description
1 polymer ?
#
loop_
_entity_poly.entity_id
_entity_poly.type
_entity_poly.pdbx_seq_one_letter_code
_entity_poly.pdbx_strand_id
1 'polypeptide(L)'
;MVTKSIPLFLLCAVIIMQGCVAIVGAGAGAGTVAYVRGELHTTYAASFNRTWEASLAALKDLGITVYNTQKDATEGDIEATKADGTKVKINLKPTGVDTTSVKIRIGIFGDEEVSRTISNQISKRLGKK
;
A
#
# COMPACT_ATOMS: atom_id res chain seq x y z
N MET A 1 36.29 32.91 -16.29
CA MET A 1 35.58 31.85 -17.06
C MET A 1 35.28 30.62 -16.24
N VAL A 2 36.16 30.21 -15.34
CA VAL A 2 35.91 29.05 -14.46
C VAL A 2 34.75 29.32 -13.50
N THR A 3 34.54 30.56 -13.12
CA THR A 3 33.46 30.97 -12.19
C THR A 3 32.07 30.92 -12.79
N LYS A 4 31.91 30.84 -14.11
CA LYS A 4 30.58 30.72 -14.76
C LYS A 4 30.08 29.30 -14.84
N SER A 5 30.97 28.31 -14.75
CA SER A 5 30.56 26.88 -14.80
C SER A 5 30.12 26.36 -13.45
N ILE A 6 30.57 26.92 -12.35
CA ILE A 6 30.23 26.47 -11.00
C ILE A 6 28.77 26.68 -10.66
N PRO A 7 28.13 27.84 -10.94
CA PRO A 7 26.70 28.00 -10.62
C PRO A 7 25.79 27.10 -11.49
N LEU A 8 26.19 26.82 -12.72
CA LEU A 8 25.43 25.90 -13.58
C LEU A 8 25.47 24.46 -13.07
N PHE A 9 26.63 24.03 -12.60
CA PHE A 9 26.81 22.72 -12.03
C PHE A 9 26.03 22.55 -10.72
N LEU A 10 26.04 23.58 -9.89
CA LEU A 10 25.31 23.63 -8.63
C LEU A 10 23.79 23.58 -8.89
N LEU A 11 23.34 24.30 -9.92
CA LEU A 11 21.93 24.32 -10.32
C LEU A 11 21.42 22.94 -10.78
N CYS A 12 22.23 22.22 -11.55
CA CYS A 12 21.91 20.86 -11.98
C CYS A 12 21.81 19.89 -10.79
N ALA A 13 22.72 20.02 -9.82
CA ALA A 13 22.70 19.18 -8.61
C ALA A 13 21.44 19.40 -7.78
N VAL A 14 21.01 20.65 -7.67
CA VAL A 14 19.80 21.03 -6.91
C VAL A 14 18.54 20.46 -7.59
N ILE A 15 18.49 20.49 -8.92
CA ILE A 15 17.35 19.96 -9.68
C ILE A 15 17.22 18.45 -9.47
N ILE A 16 18.33 17.72 -9.44
CA ILE A 16 18.33 16.27 -9.22
C ILE A 16 17.80 15.93 -7.82
N MET A 17 18.19 16.69 -6.82
CA MET A 17 17.71 16.51 -5.44
C MET A 17 16.22 16.77 -5.31
N GLN A 18 15.70 17.75 -6.01
CA GLN A 18 14.27 18.08 -5.97
C GLN A 18 13.41 17.01 -6.66
N GLY A 19 13.92 16.34 -7.67
CA GLY A 19 13.23 15.26 -8.33
C GLY A 19 12.88 14.11 -7.40
N CYS A 20 13.80 13.73 -6.52
CA CYS A 20 13.57 12.68 -5.54
C CYS A 20 12.49 13.05 -4.53
N VAL A 21 12.46 14.29 -4.08
CA VAL A 21 11.45 14.79 -3.13
C VAL A 21 10.07 14.82 -3.77
N ALA A 22 9.97 15.19 -5.04
CA ALA A 22 8.71 15.23 -5.78
C ALA A 22 8.07 13.82 -5.90
N ILE A 23 8.88 12.78 -6.10
CA ILE A 23 8.39 11.40 -6.18
C ILE A 23 7.81 10.95 -4.84
N VAL A 24 8.45 11.28 -3.74
CA VAL A 24 7.96 10.96 -2.39
C VAL A 24 6.68 11.75 -2.09
N GLY A 25 6.63 13.02 -2.48
CA GLY A 25 5.46 13.87 -2.28
C GLY A 25 4.23 13.43 -3.08
N ALA A 26 4.42 12.90 -4.28
CA ALA A 26 3.34 12.44 -5.14
C ALA A 26 2.61 11.22 -4.58
N GLY A 27 3.21 10.48 -3.66
CA GLY A 27 2.61 9.35 -2.99
C GLY A 27 1.81 9.70 -1.73
N ALA A 28 1.53 10.98 -1.48
CA ALA A 28 0.79 11.41 -0.30
C ALA A 28 -0.60 10.74 -0.24
N GLY A 29 -0.88 10.01 0.83
CA GLY A 29 -2.12 9.26 1.05
C GLY A 29 -2.10 7.83 0.51
N ALA A 30 -1.29 7.53 -0.50
CA ALA A 30 -1.17 6.18 -1.07
C ALA A 30 0.00 5.38 -0.51
N GLY A 31 1.01 6.04 0.08
CA GLY A 31 2.21 5.38 0.56
C GLY A 31 3.03 4.72 -0.54
N THR A 32 3.88 3.79 -0.17
CA THR A 32 4.71 3.02 -1.10
C THR A 32 4.05 1.71 -1.47
N VAL A 33 4.13 1.34 -2.74
CA VAL A 33 3.57 0.08 -3.26
C VAL A 33 4.68 -0.69 -3.97
N ALA A 34 4.85 -1.96 -3.60
CA ALA A 34 5.82 -2.84 -4.24
C ALA A 34 5.25 -4.25 -4.36
N TYR A 35 5.47 -4.92 -5.49
CA TYR A 35 5.08 -6.32 -5.67
C TYR A 35 6.34 -7.18 -5.64
N VAL A 36 6.45 -8.02 -4.62
CA VAL A 36 7.65 -8.84 -4.37
C VAL A 36 7.25 -10.27 -4.02
N ARG A 37 7.76 -11.23 -4.76
CA ARG A 37 7.58 -12.67 -4.50
C ARG A 37 6.12 -13.11 -4.34
N GLY A 38 5.25 -12.57 -5.18
CA GLY A 38 3.84 -12.93 -5.15
C GLY A 38 3.01 -12.18 -4.12
N GLU A 39 3.60 -11.22 -3.41
CA GLU A 39 2.89 -10.39 -2.42
C GLU A 39 2.95 -8.92 -2.80
N LEU A 40 1.83 -8.24 -2.70
CA LEU A 40 1.78 -6.79 -2.84
C LEU A 40 1.98 -6.16 -1.47
N HIS A 41 3.03 -5.37 -1.33
CA HIS A 41 3.34 -4.62 -0.11
C HIS A 41 2.92 -3.17 -0.30
N THR A 42 2.03 -2.70 0.53
CA THR A 42 1.52 -1.32 0.50
C THR A 42 1.56 -0.73 1.89
N THR A 43 1.94 0.54 1.99
CA THR A 43 1.85 1.29 3.24
C THR A 43 0.81 2.39 3.07
N TYR A 44 -0.15 2.44 3.97
CA TYR A 44 -1.20 3.46 3.98
C TYR A 44 -0.96 4.47 5.08
N ALA A 45 -1.22 5.75 4.78
CA ALA A 45 -1.18 6.83 5.74
C ALA A 45 -2.51 6.87 6.55
N ALA A 46 -2.77 5.80 7.28
CA ALA A 46 -3.97 5.63 8.09
C ALA A 46 -3.67 4.74 9.28
N SER A 47 -4.42 4.93 10.37
CA SER A 47 -4.28 4.12 11.58
C SER A 47 -4.58 2.65 11.30
N PHE A 48 -4.10 1.78 12.16
CA PHE A 48 -4.32 0.33 12.07
C PHE A 48 -5.81 0.00 12.01
N ASN A 49 -6.61 0.59 12.91
CA ASN A 49 -8.05 0.33 12.96
C ASN A 49 -8.76 0.80 11.68
N ARG A 50 -8.44 1.99 11.19
CA ARG A 50 -9.02 2.48 9.94
C ARG A 50 -8.65 1.61 8.75
N THR A 51 -7.40 1.18 8.67
CA THR A 51 -6.92 0.33 7.58
C THR A 51 -7.56 -1.06 7.66
N TRP A 52 -7.75 -1.59 8.86
CA TRP A 52 -8.44 -2.84 9.10
C TRP A 52 -9.89 -2.79 8.57
N GLU A 53 -10.64 -1.78 8.99
CA GLU A 53 -12.03 -1.61 8.55
C GLU A 53 -12.13 -1.38 7.03
N ALA A 54 -11.22 -0.59 6.48
CA ALA A 54 -11.15 -0.34 5.04
C ALA A 54 -10.85 -1.63 4.26
N SER A 55 -9.99 -2.49 4.79
CA SER A 55 -9.65 -3.76 4.16
C SER A 55 -10.85 -4.71 4.12
N LEU A 56 -11.58 -4.82 5.21
CA LEU A 56 -12.79 -5.63 5.27
C LEU A 56 -13.87 -5.10 4.30
N ALA A 57 -14.06 -3.78 4.28
CA ALA A 57 -15.01 -3.13 3.38
C ALA A 57 -14.63 -3.31 1.92
N ALA A 58 -13.35 -3.20 1.59
CA ALA A 58 -12.84 -3.37 0.24
C ALA A 58 -13.09 -4.79 -0.28
N LEU A 59 -12.85 -5.81 0.53
CA LEU A 59 -13.12 -7.20 0.17
C LEU A 59 -14.60 -7.42 -0.10
N LYS A 60 -15.46 -6.86 0.74
CA LYS A 60 -16.91 -6.91 0.55
C LYS A 60 -17.33 -6.25 -0.76
N ASP A 61 -16.79 -5.08 -1.05
CA ASP A 61 -17.09 -4.35 -2.30
C ASP A 61 -16.73 -5.15 -3.54
N LEU A 62 -15.67 -5.96 -3.45
CA LEU A 62 -15.16 -6.76 -4.56
C LEU A 62 -15.78 -8.16 -4.63
N GLY A 63 -16.75 -8.47 -3.76
CA GLY A 63 -17.39 -9.79 -3.72
C GLY A 63 -16.48 -10.89 -3.19
N ILE A 64 -15.46 -10.56 -2.43
CA ILE A 64 -14.53 -11.52 -1.83
C ILE A 64 -15.01 -11.84 -0.40
N THR A 65 -15.23 -13.11 -0.12
CA THR A 65 -15.83 -13.56 1.14
C THR A 65 -14.77 -13.81 2.19
N VAL A 66 -14.80 -13.06 3.28
CA VAL A 66 -13.93 -13.26 4.44
C VAL A 66 -14.43 -14.45 5.25
N TYR A 67 -13.56 -15.41 5.54
CA TYR A 67 -13.92 -16.59 6.32
C TYR A 67 -13.16 -16.70 7.64
N ASN A 68 -12.06 -15.97 7.80
CA ASN A 68 -11.30 -15.96 9.06
C ASN A 68 -10.59 -14.62 9.25
N THR A 69 -10.59 -14.16 10.48
CA THR A 69 -9.86 -12.94 10.88
C THR A 69 -9.19 -13.17 12.22
N GLN A 70 -7.97 -12.64 12.36
CA GLN A 70 -7.25 -12.58 13.62
C GLN A 70 -6.67 -11.17 13.76
N LYS A 71 -6.88 -10.56 14.91
CA LYS A 71 -6.43 -9.19 15.14
C LYS A 71 -6.01 -9.03 16.59
N ASP A 72 -4.79 -8.50 16.77
CA ASP A 72 -4.31 -8.05 18.08
C ASP A 72 -3.74 -6.63 17.97
N ALA A 73 -3.06 -6.14 19.01
CA ALA A 73 -2.53 -4.78 19.02
C ALA A 73 -1.37 -4.56 18.04
N THR A 74 -0.71 -5.62 17.61
CA THR A 74 0.52 -5.54 16.81
C THR A 74 0.40 -6.05 15.40
N GLU A 75 -0.67 -6.80 15.08
CA GLU A 75 -0.83 -7.44 13.78
C GLU A 75 -2.28 -7.83 13.54
N GLY A 76 -2.67 -7.90 12.29
CA GLY A 76 -3.97 -8.40 11.88
C GLY A 76 -3.86 -9.25 10.63
N ASP A 77 -4.59 -10.35 10.60
CA ASP A 77 -4.67 -11.23 9.44
C ASP A 77 -6.12 -11.39 9.00
N ILE A 78 -6.34 -11.28 7.69
CA ILE A 78 -7.64 -11.51 7.07
C ILE A 78 -7.45 -12.62 6.04
N GLU A 79 -8.26 -13.67 6.15
CA GLU A 79 -8.30 -14.74 5.18
C GLU A 79 -9.65 -14.74 4.49
N ALA A 80 -9.63 -14.74 3.17
CA ALA A 80 -10.82 -14.61 2.35
C ALA A 80 -10.73 -15.53 1.13
N THR A 81 -11.85 -15.70 0.44
CA THR A 81 -11.94 -16.53 -0.76
C THR A 81 -12.68 -15.75 -1.84
N LYS A 82 -12.11 -15.75 -3.05
CA LYS A 82 -12.77 -15.23 -4.25
C LYS A 82 -13.88 -16.19 -4.69
N ALA A 83 -14.75 -15.71 -5.57
CA ALA A 83 -15.86 -16.52 -6.10
C ALA A 83 -15.38 -17.79 -6.82
N ASP A 84 -14.18 -17.76 -7.42
CA ASP A 84 -13.58 -18.91 -8.10
C ASP A 84 -12.84 -19.89 -7.15
N GLY A 85 -12.88 -19.63 -5.84
CA GLY A 85 -12.21 -20.45 -4.84
C GLY A 85 -10.77 -20.05 -4.52
N THR A 86 -10.23 -19.05 -5.19
CA THR A 86 -8.86 -18.59 -4.94
C THR A 86 -8.75 -17.93 -3.57
N LYS A 87 -7.73 -18.33 -2.81
CA LYS A 87 -7.50 -17.79 -1.46
C LYS A 87 -6.89 -16.40 -1.53
N VAL A 88 -7.36 -15.53 -0.64
CA VAL A 88 -6.84 -14.18 -0.46
C VAL A 88 -6.36 -14.05 0.98
N LYS A 89 -5.13 -13.60 1.16
CA LYS A 89 -4.58 -13.36 2.49
C LYS A 89 -4.10 -11.93 2.58
N ILE A 90 -4.55 -11.21 3.60
CA ILE A 90 -4.13 -9.84 3.87
C ILE A 90 -3.55 -9.80 5.29
N ASN A 91 -2.32 -9.33 5.39
CA ASN A 91 -1.64 -9.11 6.67
C ASN A 91 -1.44 -7.62 6.89
N LEU A 92 -1.83 -7.12 8.04
CA LEU A 92 -1.71 -5.71 8.41
C LEU A 92 -0.81 -5.57 9.64
N LYS A 93 0.11 -4.60 9.59
CA LYS A 93 0.96 -4.26 10.73
C LYS A 93 1.01 -2.75 10.91
N PRO A 94 0.70 -2.22 12.10
CA PRO A 94 0.91 -0.80 12.36
C PRO A 94 2.40 -0.50 12.36
N THR A 95 2.80 0.52 11.60
CA THR A 95 4.20 0.98 11.53
C THR A 95 4.36 2.36 12.17
N GLY A 96 3.27 2.94 12.61
CA GLY A 96 3.21 4.22 13.29
C GLY A 96 1.79 4.48 13.74
N VAL A 97 1.52 5.62 14.39
CA VAL A 97 0.19 5.99 14.88
C VAL A 97 -0.81 6.07 13.72
N ASP A 98 -0.39 6.69 12.61
CA ASP A 98 -1.23 6.91 11.44
C ASP A 98 -0.62 6.27 10.19
N THR A 99 0.10 5.17 10.36
CA THR A 99 0.67 4.40 9.25
C THR A 99 0.51 2.92 9.48
N THR A 100 0.10 2.20 8.44
CA THR A 100 -0.11 0.75 8.49
C THR A 100 0.46 0.10 7.24
N SER A 101 1.30 -0.90 7.42
CA SER A 101 1.80 -1.74 6.34
C SER A 101 0.82 -2.87 6.07
N VAL A 102 0.50 -3.09 4.80
CA VAL A 102 -0.44 -4.13 4.35
C VAL A 102 0.24 -5.01 3.31
N LYS A 103 0.15 -6.31 3.49
CA LYS A 103 0.63 -7.31 2.53
C LYS A 103 -0.56 -8.08 2.00
N ILE A 104 -0.67 -8.19 0.69
CA ILE A 104 -1.76 -8.90 0.01
C ILE A 104 -1.19 -10.04 -0.82
N ARG A 105 -1.66 -11.24 -0.59
CA ARG A 105 -1.28 -12.43 -1.35
C ARG A 105 -2.52 -13.11 -1.92
N ILE A 106 -2.48 -13.41 -3.21
CA ILE A 106 -3.58 -14.05 -3.93
C ILE A 106 -3.12 -15.43 -4.39
N GLY A 107 -3.73 -16.49 -3.86
CA GLY A 107 -3.38 -17.85 -4.19
C GLY A 107 -1.97 -18.23 -3.77
N ILE A 108 -1.43 -19.30 -4.36
CA ILE A 108 -0.10 -19.82 -4.02
C ILE A 108 1.00 -18.99 -4.69
N PHE A 109 0.80 -18.64 -5.96
CA PHE A 109 1.81 -17.95 -6.77
C PHE A 109 1.68 -16.43 -6.75
N GLY A 110 0.57 -15.91 -6.20
CA GLY A 110 0.24 -14.50 -6.24
C GLY A 110 -0.42 -14.10 -7.55
N ASP A 111 -1.11 -12.96 -7.52
CA ASP A 111 -1.75 -12.34 -8.70
C ASP A 111 -1.64 -10.84 -8.51
N GLU A 112 -0.73 -10.22 -9.26
CA GLU A 112 -0.44 -8.80 -9.11
C GLU A 112 -1.67 -7.94 -9.45
N GLU A 113 -2.39 -8.27 -10.51
CA GLU A 113 -3.56 -7.50 -10.94
C GLU A 113 -4.65 -7.49 -9.87
N VAL A 114 -5.01 -8.66 -9.34
CA VAL A 114 -6.01 -8.77 -8.28
C VAL A 114 -5.52 -8.10 -6.99
N SER A 115 -4.25 -8.27 -6.65
CA SER A 115 -3.65 -7.62 -5.47
C SER A 115 -3.74 -6.10 -5.57
N ARG A 116 -3.44 -5.52 -6.74
CA ARG A 116 -3.55 -4.08 -6.97
C ARG A 116 -5.00 -3.60 -6.94
N THR A 117 -5.93 -4.39 -7.45
CA THR A 117 -7.36 -4.08 -7.39
C THR A 117 -7.83 -3.98 -5.94
N ILE A 118 -7.44 -4.92 -5.09
CA ILE A 118 -7.76 -4.89 -3.66
C ILE A 118 -7.11 -3.68 -2.99
N SER A 119 -5.84 -3.44 -3.26
CA SER A 119 -5.10 -2.30 -2.71
C SER A 119 -5.75 -0.97 -3.08
N ASN A 120 -6.15 -0.81 -4.35
CA ASN A 120 -6.82 0.40 -4.82
C ASN A 120 -8.19 0.59 -4.14
N GLN A 121 -8.91 -0.49 -3.92
CA GLN A 121 -10.21 -0.41 -3.24
C GLN A 121 -10.04 -0.04 -1.76
N ILE A 122 -8.99 -0.54 -1.10
CA ILE A 122 -8.65 -0.13 0.26
C ILE A 122 -8.35 1.38 0.30
N SER A 123 -7.57 1.88 -0.67
CA SER A 123 -7.28 3.30 -0.79
C SER A 123 -8.54 4.13 -0.95
N LYS A 124 -9.49 3.69 -1.77
CA LYS A 124 -10.78 4.36 -1.94
C LYS A 124 -11.56 4.43 -0.64
N ARG A 125 -11.58 3.34 0.11
CA ARG A 125 -12.28 3.31 1.40
C ARG A 125 -11.62 4.20 2.44
N LEU A 126 -10.29 4.31 2.41
CA LEU A 126 -9.56 5.21 3.31
C LEU A 126 -9.75 6.68 2.95
N GLY A 127 -9.92 6.98 1.66
CA GLY A 127 -10.16 8.34 1.19
C GLY A 127 -11.59 8.84 1.42
N LYS A 128 -12.53 7.95 1.68
CA LYS A 128 -13.92 8.32 2.01
C LYS A 128 -14.05 8.62 3.49
N LYS A 129 -14.51 9.81 3.78
CA LYS A 129 -14.83 10.21 5.16
C LYS A 129 -16.28 9.92 5.51
#